data_8e56cdf1fe0db6295aec5fa4c992e766
#
_entry.id   8e56cdf1fe0db6295aec5fa4c992e766
#
_cell.length_a   1.000
_cell.length_b   1.000
_cell.length_c   1.000
_cell.angle_alpha   90.00
_cell.angle_beta   90.00
_cell.angle_gamma   90.00
#
_symmetry.space_group_name_H-M   'P 1'
#
loop_
_entity.id
_entity.type
_entity.pdbx_description
1 polymer ?
#
loop_
_entity_poly.entity_id
_entity_poly.type
_entity_poly.pdbx_seq_one_letter_code
_entity_poly.pdbx_strand_id
1 'polypeptide(L)'
;MIDSYLRVGGWRFDIDLGLRIARAVHEAGVQRVRFTKLESLVLCFLRLYYHEQMRLANDQERCELSVGDLRERLIQSGRPAAQLSPRVLALALRRLSRHSLVRMERGFEAQDHEIMIVEALIEKVLPADKISDIEQKMRTYTAAQAKQEAQGASSPSPGEEEESGE
;
A
#
# COMPACT_ATOMS: atom_id res chain seq x y z
N MET A 1 23.67 -21.87 16.08
CA MET A 1 24.77 -21.63 15.13
C MET A 1 24.51 -20.45 14.18
N ILE A 2 23.37 -20.36 13.48
CA ILE A 2 23.04 -19.25 12.56
C ILE A 2 22.96 -17.89 13.29
N ASP A 3 22.33 -17.84 14.47
CA ASP A 3 22.17 -16.60 15.24
C ASP A 3 23.53 -16.01 15.67
N SER A 4 24.47 -16.87 16.09
CA SER A 4 25.82 -16.41 16.47
C SER A 4 26.60 -15.82 15.29
N TYR A 5 26.42 -16.37 14.10
CA TYR A 5 27.06 -15.86 12.88
C TYR A 5 26.46 -14.49 12.48
N LEU A 6 25.14 -14.35 12.56
CA LEU A 6 24.46 -13.11 12.23
C LEU A 6 24.80 -11.97 13.19
N ARG A 7 24.95 -12.25 14.49
CA ARG A 7 25.32 -11.24 15.50
C ARG A 7 26.68 -10.59 15.25
N VAL A 8 27.62 -11.33 14.69
CA VAL A 8 28.93 -10.74 14.29
C VAL A 8 28.77 -9.61 13.29
N GLY A 9 27.77 -9.70 12.39
CA GLY A 9 27.41 -8.66 11.44
C GLY A 9 26.39 -7.64 11.94
N GLY A 10 26.02 -7.64 13.22
CA GLY A 10 25.00 -6.76 13.78
C GLY A 10 23.57 -7.15 13.40
N TRP A 11 23.34 -8.41 13.01
CA TRP A 11 22.03 -8.95 12.66
C TRP A 11 21.49 -9.83 13.78
N ARG A 12 20.19 -9.84 13.96
CA ARG A 12 19.48 -10.78 14.83
C ARG A 12 18.33 -11.43 14.08
N PHE A 13 18.01 -12.66 14.45
CA PHE A 13 16.77 -13.31 14.05
C PHE A 13 15.64 -12.86 14.97
N ASP A 14 14.55 -12.39 14.34
CA ASP A 14 13.28 -12.12 15.00
C ASP A 14 12.29 -13.18 14.49
N ILE A 15 11.84 -14.07 15.38
CA ILE A 15 10.92 -15.16 15.05
C ILE A 15 9.60 -14.90 15.78
N ASP A 16 8.52 -14.79 15.02
CA ASP A 16 7.17 -14.72 15.56
C ASP A 16 6.44 -16.02 15.22
N LEU A 17 6.26 -16.86 16.21
CA LEU A 17 5.58 -18.16 16.03
C LEU A 17 4.08 -17.99 15.79
N GLY A 18 3.44 -16.96 16.33
CA GLY A 18 2.02 -16.67 16.12
C GLY A 18 1.71 -16.29 14.67
N LEU A 19 2.54 -15.44 14.09
CA LEU A 19 2.44 -15.04 12.69
C LEU A 19 3.19 -15.99 11.73
N ARG A 20 3.92 -16.98 12.24
CA ARG A 20 4.79 -17.90 11.48
C ARG A 20 5.81 -17.16 10.61
N ILE A 21 6.39 -16.09 11.15
CA ILE A 21 7.36 -15.24 10.45
C ILE A 21 8.73 -15.39 11.08
N ALA A 22 9.76 -15.51 10.23
CA ALA A 22 11.15 -15.39 10.62
C ALA A 22 11.82 -14.31 9.76
N ARG A 23 12.49 -13.34 10.39
CA ARG A 23 13.18 -12.26 9.69
C ARG A 23 14.52 -11.95 10.32
N ALA A 24 15.47 -11.52 9.49
CA ALA A 24 16.73 -10.95 9.97
C ALA A 24 16.55 -9.42 10.11
N VAL A 25 16.92 -8.90 11.28
CA VAL A 25 16.83 -7.46 11.59
C VAL A 25 18.21 -6.96 11.97
N HIS A 26 18.66 -5.87 11.35
CA HIS A 26 19.93 -5.24 11.71
C HIS A 26 19.74 -4.33 12.93
N GLU A 27 20.54 -4.51 13.97
CA GLU A 27 20.39 -3.80 15.25
C GLU A 27 20.52 -2.28 15.14
N ALA A 28 21.38 -1.80 14.25
CA ALA A 28 21.55 -0.37 13.99
C ALA A 28 20.43 0.25 13.14
N GLY A 29 19.40 -0.50 12.74
CA GLY A 29 18.27 -0.01 11.96
C GLY A 29 18.65 0.58 10.59
N VAL A 30 19.79 0.18 10.02
CA VAL A 30 20.40 0.77 8.81
C VAL A 30 19.55 0.50 7.56
N GLN A 31 18.70 -0.52 7.58
CA GLN A 31 17.86 -0.87 6.43
C GLN A 31 16.47 -0.21 6.53
N ARG A 32 16.40 1.07 6.19
CA ARG A 32 15.12 1.75 6.02
C ARG A 32 14.73 1.71 4.55
N VAL A 33 13.67 0.98 4.25
CA VAL A 33 13.04 0.98 2.93
C VAL A 33 12.26 2.28 2.78
N ARG A 34 12.53 3.03 1.71
CA ARG A 34 11.74 4.22 1.35
C ARG A 34 10.72 3.82 0.29
N PHE A 35 9.46 3.94 0.61
CA PHE A 35 8.35 3.77 -0.31
C PHE A 35 7.96 5.10 -0.96
N THR A 36 7.51 5.07 -2.19
CA THR A 36 6.87 6.20 -2.85
C THR A 36 5.52 6.52 -2.18
N LYS A 37 4.93 7.68 -2.49
CA LYS A 37 3.61 8.04 -1.98
C LYS A 37 2.54 6.99 -2.31
N LEU A 38 2.54 6.47 -3.55
CA LEU A 38 1.59 5.44 -3.97
C LEU A 38 1.84 4.12 -3.24
N GLU A 39 3.08 3.65 -3.18
CA GLU A 39 3.44 2.42 -2.46
C GLU A 39 3.06 2.51 -0.98
N SER A 40 3.30 3.65 -0.34
CA SER A 40 2.91 3.88 1.06
C SER A 40 1.40 3.86 1.23
N LEU A 41 0.64 4.45 0.30
CA LEU A 41 -0.81 4.43 0.32
C LEU A 41 -1.35 3.02 0.15
N VAL A 42 -0.85 2.28 -0.85
CA VAL A 42 -1.20 0.87 -1.07
C VAL A 42 -0.90 0.05 0.19
N LEU A 43 0.27 0.23 0.79
CA LEU A 43 0.66 -0.47 2.02
C LEU A 43 -0.30 -0.17 3.18
N CYS A 44 -0.69 1.10 3.38
CA CYS A 44 -1.67 1.47 4.40
C CYS A 44 -3.03 0.80 4.15
N PHE A 45 -3.52 0.80 2.91
CA PHE A 45 -4.75 0.12 2.54
C PHE A 45 -4.70 -1.37 2.84
N LEU A 46 -3.65 -2.04 2.38
CA LEU A 46 -3.47 -3.47 2.62
C LEU A 46 -3.40 -3.80 4.11
N ARG A 47 -2.80 -2.91 4.92
CA ARG A 47 -2.75 -3.10 6.38
C ARG A 47 -4.12 -2.98 7.03
N LEU A 48 -4.92 -1.98 6.63
CA LEU A 48 -6.29 -1.82 7.13
C LEU A 48 -7.16 -2.99 6.70
N TYR A 49 -7.08 -3.38 5.43
CA TYR A 49 -7.82 -4.52 4.90
C TYR A 49 -7.45 -5.82 5.64
N TYR A 50 -6.16 -6.08 5.84
CA TYR A 50 -5.68 -7.23 6.60
C TYR A 50 -6.24 -7.22 8.03
N HIS A 51 -6.24 -6.06 8.68
CA HIS A 51 -6.79 -5.92 10.03
C HIS A 51 -8.29 -6.23 10.08
N GLU A 52 -9.06 -5.70 9.14
CA GLU A 52 -10.50 -5.96 9.03
C GLU A 52 -10.77 -7.45 8.80
N GLN A 53 -10.06 -8.07 7.86
CA GLN A 53 -10.23 -9.49 7.55
C GLN A 53 -9.89 -10.39 8.75
N MET A 54 -8.79 -10.12 9.44
CA MET A 54 -8.41 -10.90 10.62
C MET A 54 -9.38 -10.74 11.80
N ARG A 55 -10.11 -9.64 11.89
CA ARG A 55 -11.16 -9.44 12.90
C ARG A 55 -12.46 -10.15 12.55
N LEU A 56 -12.77 -10.27 11.27
CA LEU A 56 -14.02 -10.89 10.78
C LEU A 56 -13.88 -12.41 10.63
N ALA A 57 -12.68 -12.90 10.40
CA ALA A 57 -12.42 -14.29 10.10
C ALA A 57 -12.24 -15.10 11.39
N ASN A 58 -13.14 -16.04 11.63
CA ASN A 58 -12.96 -17.04 12.70
C ASN A 58 -11.92 -18.13 12.34
N ASP A 59 -11.48 -18.23 11.07
CA ASP A 59 -10.58 -19.33 10.64
C ASP A 59 -9.93 -19.13 9.25
N GLN A 60 -9.89 -17.90 8.70
CA GLN A 60 -9.24 -17.69 7.41
C GLN A 60 -7.72 -17.67 7.56
N GLU A 61 -7.06 -18.69 7.05
CA GLU A 61 -5.59 -18.75 7.03
C GLU A 61 -4.94 -17.75 6.08
N ARG A 62 -5.70 -17.15 5.14
CA ARG A 62 -5.17 -16.28 4.08
C ARG A 62 -6.02 -15.03 3.90
N CYS A 63 -5.35 -13.91 3.77
CA CYS A 63 -5.98 -12.63 3.44
C CYS A 63 -5.83 -12.36 1.94
N GLU A 64 -6.89 -12.64 1.18
CA GLU A 64 -6.91 -12.52 -0.28
C GLU A 64 -7.66 -11.25 -0.70
N LEU A 65 -7.15 -10.57 -1.73
CA LEU A 65 -7.74 -9.36 -2.29
C LEU A 65 -7.51 -9.33 -3.81
N SER A 66 -8.53 -8.97 -4.60
CA SER A 66 -8.32 -8.74 -6.02
C SER A 66 -7.63 -7.40 -6.28
N VAL A 67 -6.89 -7.32 -7.38
CA VAL A 67 -6.27 -6.04 -7.79
C VAL A 67 -7.33 -5.01 -8.15
N GLY A 68 -8.47 -5.45 -8.72
CA GLY A 68 -9.62 -4.61 -9.02
C GLY A 68 -10.19 -3.95 -7.78
N ASP A 69 -10.44 -4.73 -6.71
CA ASP A 69 -10.94 -4.19 -5.44
C ASP A 69 -9.95 -3.20 -4.80
N LEU A 70 -8.65 -3.51 -4.85
CA LEU A 70 -7.63 -2.57 -4.41
C LEU A 70 -7.69 -1.27 -5.19
N ARG A 71 -7.78 -1.34 -6.52
CA ARG A 71 -7.83 -0.16 -7.39
C ARG A 71 -9.08 0.67 -7.13
N GLU A 72 -10.22 0.03 -7.00
CA GLU A 72 -11.48 0.70 -6.69
C GLU A 72 -11.41 1.45 -5.35
N ARG A 73 -10.91 0.82 -4.30
CA ARG A 73 -10.71 1.45 -2.99
C ARG A 73 -9.75 2.63 -3.06
N LEU A 74 -8.68 2.55 -3.86
CA LEU A 74 -7.76 3.66 -4.08
C LEU A 74 -8.45 4.83 -4.80
N ILE A 75 -9.32 4.56 -5.77
CA ILE A 75 -10.12 5.59 -6.45
C ILE A 75 -11.10 6.24 -5.45
N GLN A 76 -11.80 5.45 -4.65
CA GLN A 76 -12.70 5.95 -3.61
C GLN A 76 -11.98 6.81 -2.56
N SER A 77 -10.68 6.59 -2.36
CA SER A 77 -9.85 7.44 -1.51
C SER A 77 -9.38 8.75 -2.16
N GLY A 78 -9.92 9.10 -3.34
CA GLY A 78 -9.61 10.33 -4.06
C GLY A 78 -8.42 10.22 -5.01
N ARG A 79 -7.91 9.01 -5.32
CA ARG A 79 -6.88 8.88 -6.34
C ARG A 79 -7.49 8.88 -7.74
N PRO A 80 -7.01 9.74 -8.65
CA PRO A 80 -7.48 9.73 -10.04
C PRO A 80 -7.23 8.37 -10.69
N ALA A 81 -8.25 7.80 -11.33
CA ALA A 81 -8.15 6.50 -12.01
C ALA A 81 -7.01 6.48 -13.05
N ALA A 82 -6.74 7.60 -13.71
CA ALA A 82 -5.65 7.75 -14.67
C ALA A 82 -4.26 7.51 -14.07
N GLN A 83 -4.07 7.73 -12.76
CA GLN A 83 -2.81 7.49 -12.05
C GLN A 83 -2.68 6.04 -11.55
N LEU A 84 -3.73 5.23 -11.68
CA LEU A 84 -3.83 3.85 -11.19
C LEU A 84 -3.89 2.85 -12.35
N SER A 85 -3.11 3.10 -13.41
CA SER A 85 -3.01 2.16 -14.53
C SER A 85 -2.44 0.81 -14.05
N PRO A 86 -2.78 -0.31 -14.72
CA PRO A 86 -2.25 -1.64 -14.37
C PRO A 86 -0.73 -1.65 -14.24
N ARG A 87 -0.03 -0.94 -15.14
CA ARG A 87 1.44 -0.86 -15.10
C ARG A 87 1.96 -0.18 -13.82
N VAL A 88 1.33 0.88 -13.38
CA VAL A 88 1.74 1.62 -12.17
C VAL A 88 1.47 0.77 -10.93
N LEU A 89 0.30 0.11 -10.84
CA LEU A 89 -0.02 -0.80 -9.76
C LEU A 89 0.91 -2.02 -9.74
N ALA A 90 1.20 -2.61 -10.91
CA ALA A 90 2.12 -3.73 -11.02
C ALA A 90 3.51 -3.39 -10.45
N LEU A 91 4.03 -2.19 -10.72
CA LEU A 91 5.31 -1.75 -10.16
C LEU A 91 5.26 -1.62 -8.64
N ALA A 92 4.20 -1.02 -8.11
CA ALA A 92 4.02 -0.87 -6.66
C ALA A 92 3.90 -2.24 -5.97
N LEU A 93 3.04 -3.12 -6.48
CA LEU A 93 2.83 -4.47 -5.93
C LEU A 93 4.10 -5.33 -6.03
N ARG A 94 4.82 -5.27 -7.15
CA ARG A 94 6.11 -5.97 -7.32
C ARG A 94 7.13 -5.51 -6.28
N ARG A 95 7.15 -4.22 -5.96
CA ARG A 95 8.03 -3.71 -4.92
C ARG A 95 7.64 -4.20 -3.53
N LEU A 96 6.36 -4.17 -3.18
CA LEU A 96 5.84 -4.71 -1.92
C LEU A 96 6.12 -6.22 -1.80
N SER A 97 6.00 -6.97 -2.90
CA SER A 97 6.30 -8.40 -2.93
C SER A 97 7.79 -8.70 -2.69
N ARG A 98 8.71 -7.87 -3.16
CA ARG A 98 10.14 -8.01 -2.84
C ARG A 98 10.43 -7.89 -1.35
N HIS A 99 9.53 -7.27 -0.61
CA HIS A 99 9.59 -7.16 0.84
C HIS A 99 8.68 -8.18 1.56
N SER A 100 8.17 -9.18 0.82
CA SER A 100 7.28 -10.22 1.34
C SER A 100 6.02 -9.68 2.03
N LEU A 101 5.50 -8.54 1.58
CA LEU A 101 4.29 -7.92 2.11
C LEU A 101 3.05 -8.36 1.35
N VAL A 102 3.21 -8.71 0.07
CA VAL A 102 2.19 -9.29 -0.79
C VAL A 102 2.77 -10.39 -1.65
N ARG A 103 1.93 -11.35 -2.04
CA ARG A 103 2.25 -12.40 -2.99
C ARG A 103 1.15 -12.45 -4.04
N MET A 104 1.52 -12.45 -5.31
CA MET A 104 0.61 -12.64 -6.43
C MET A 104 0.53 -14.12 -6.78
N GLU A 105 -0.66 -14.62 -7.10
CA GLU A 105 -0.81 -16.03 -7.49
C GLU A 105 -0.26 -16.33 -8.89
N ARG A 106 -0.43 -15.40 -9.85
CA ARG A 106 -0.15 -15.64 -11.27
C ARG A 106 0.81 -14.65 -11.93
N GLY A 107 1.49 -13.82 -11.18
CA GLY A 107 2.40 -12.84 -11.75
C GLY A 107 2.04 -11.39 -11.39
N PHE A 108 2.71 -10.41 -12.01
CA PHE A 108 2.59 -9.00 -11.66
C PHE A 108 2.14 -8.16 -12.86
N GLU A 109 1.06 -8.55 -13.51
CA GLU A 109 0.47 -7.76 -14.59
C GLU A 109 -0.52 -6.73 -14.05
N ALA A 110 -0.98 -6.93 -12.81
CA ALA A 110 -1.97 -6.11 -12.09
C ALA A 110 -3.27 -5.94 -12.90
N GLN A 111 -3.72 -7.03 -13.52
CA GLN A 111 -5.05 -7.12 -14.08
C GLN A 111 -6.07 -7.17 -12.95
N ASP A 112 -7.26 -6.60 -13.17
CA ASP A 112 -8.29 -6.48 -12.13
C ASP A 112 -8.73 -7.81 -11.52
N HIS A 113 -8.70 -8.89 -12.31
CA HIS A 113 -9.07 -10.24 -11.86
C HIS A 113 -7.95 -10.99 -11.13
N GLU A 114 -6.73 -10.46 -11.09
CA GLU A 114 -5.64 -11.12 -10.38
C GLU A 114 -5.85 -11.02 -8.87
N ILE A 115 -5.57 -12.14 -8.20
CA ILE A 115 -5.64 -12.24 -6.74
C ILE A 115 -4.26 -12.05 -6.14
N MET A 116 -4.19 -11.21 -5.14
CA MET A 116 -3.03 -11.07 -4.28
C MET A 116 -3.32 -11.62 -2.88
N ILE A 117 -2.30 -12.17 -2.27
CA ILE A 117 -2.32 -12.59 -0.87
C ILE A 117 -1.56 -11.53 -0.07
N VAL A 118 -2.21 -10.97 0.94
CA VAL A 118 -1.57 -10.03 1.87
C VAL A 118 -0.90 -10.84 2.97
N GLU A 119 0.40 -10.71 3.10
CA GLU A 119 1.18 -11.52 4.02
C GLU A 119 1.18 -10.94 5.44
N ALA A 120 1.20 -11.81 6.45
CA ALA A 120 1.16 -11.43 7.85
C ALA A 120 2.33 -10.51 8.28
N LEU A 121 3.43 -10.49 7.51
CA LEU A 121 4.56 -9.59 7.75
C LEU A 121 4.14 -8.10 7.76
N ILE A 122 3.02 -7.76 7.14
CA ILE A 122 2.48 -6.40 7.12
C ILE A 122 2.20 -5.88 8.54
N GLU A 123 1.87 -6.75 9.49
CA GLU A 123 1.69 -6.38 10.91
C GLU A 123 2.97 -5.93 11.58
N LYS A 124 4.10 -6.49 11.17
CA LYS A 124 5.41 -6.10 11.70
C LYS A 124 5.92 -4.79 11.10
N VAL A 125 5.48 -4.47 9.89
CA VAL A 125 5.85 -3.21 9.20
C VAL A 125 4.98 -2.06 9.68
N LEU A 126 3.68 -2.31 9.87
CA LEU A 126 2.70 -1.35 10.38
C LEU A 126 1.96 -1.97 11.58
N PRO A 127 2.49 -1.81 12.81
CA PRO A 127 1.91 -2.39 14.01
C PRO A 127 0.50 -1.86 14.33
N ALA A 128 -0.25 -2.62 15.13
CA ALA A 128 -1.65 -2.33 15.44
C ALA A 128 -1.86 -0.99 16.16
N ASP A 129 -0.91 -0.53 16.96
CA ASP A 129 -0.92 0.76 17.64
C ASP A 129 -0.88 1.95 16.67
N LYS A 130 -0.48 1.72 15.41
CA LYS A 130 -0.44 2.73 14.35
C LYS A 130 -1.68 2.75 13.45
N ILE A 131 -2.62 1.80 13.65
CA ILE A 131 -3.79 1.69 12.75
C ILE A 131 -4.66 2.94 12.82
N SER A 132 -4.98 3.45 14.01
CA SER A 132 -5.78 4.66 14.16
C SER A 132 -5.11 5.90 13.54
N ASP A 133 -3.79 6.03 13.69
CA ASP A 133 -3.00 7.09 13.04
C ASP A 133 -3.06 6.97 11.51
N ILE A 134 -3.01 5.74 10.99
CA ILE A 134 -3.09 5.46 9.56
C ILE A 134 -4.47 5.85 9.04
N GLU A 135 -5.54 5.43 9.69
CA GLU A 135 -6.91 5.77 9.32
C GLU A 135 -7.13 7.28 9.30
N GLN A 136 -6.68 7.98 10.33
CA GLN A 136 -6.79 9.43 10.41
C GLN A 136 -6.04 10.14 9.28
N LYS A 137 -4.80 9.72 9.00
CA LYS A 137 -4.00 10.26 7.90
C LYS A 137 -4.63 9.99 6.54
N MET A 138 -5.18 8.81 6.33
CA MET A 138 -5.88 8.47 5.10
C MET A 138 -7.12 9.32 4.88
N ARG A 139 -7.96 9.53 5.92
CA ARG A 139 -9.12 10.42 5.86
C ARG A 139 -8.71 11.87 5.54
N THR A 140 -7.67 12.37 6.19
CA THR A 140 -7.14 13.72 5.92
C THR A 140 -6.63 13.86 4.49
N TYR A 141 -5.95 12.83 3.99
CA TYR A 141 -5.44 12.80 2.61
C TYR A 141 -6.58 12.82 1.60
N THR A 142 -7.60 12.01 1.78
CA THR A 142 -8.81 11.97 0.94
C THR A 142 -9.52 13.32 0.91
N ALA A 143 -9.70 13.94 2.08
CA ALA A 143 -10.35 15.26 2.18
C ALA A 143 -9.54 16.38 1.49
N ALA A 144 -8.21 16.32 1.57
CA ALA A 144 -7.34 17.30 0.91
C ALA A 144 -7.39 17.18 -0.62
N GLN A 145 -7.42 15.95 -1.14
CA GLN A 145 -7.55 15.72 -2.58
C GLN A 145 -8.90 16.18 -3.13
N ALA A 146 -10.00 15.86 -2.45
CA ALA A 146 -11.34 16.31 -2.85
C ALA A 146 -11.43 17.85 -2.94
N LYS A 147 -10.76 18.56 -2.03
CA LYS A 147 -10.70 20.03 -2.08
C LYS A 147 -9.89 20.55 -3.28
N GLN A 148 -8.80 19.89 -3.64
CA GLN A 148 -7.99 20.29 -4.80
C GLN A 148 -8.74 20.08 -6.13
N GLU A 149 -9.48 18.99 -6.26
CA GLU A 149 -10.29 18.71 -7.44
C GLU A 149 -11.44 19.73 -7.60
N ALA A 150 -12.10 20.10 -6.49
CA ALA A 150 -13.14 21.12 -6.49
C ALA A 150 -12.63 22.51 -6.88
N GLN A 151 -11.40 22.85 -6.50
CA GLN A 151 -10.77 24.13 -6.87
C GLN A 151 -10.24 24.15 -8.31
N GLY A 152 -9.76 23.02 -8.83
CA GLY A 152 -9.31 22.89 -10.22
C GLY A 152 -10.42 22.97 -11.26
N ALA A 153 -11.65 22.61 -10.88
CA ALA A 153 -12.81 22.68 -11.74
C ALA A 153 -13.41 24.09 -11.90
N SER A 154 -12.94 25.07 -11.08
CA SER A 154 -13.49 26.43 -11.04
C SER A 154 -12.69 27.46 -11.84
N SER A 155 -11.66 27.06 -12.61
CA SER A 155 -10.94 28.00 -13.48
C SER A 155 -11.74 28.25 -14.76
N PRO A 156 -12.26 29.48 -15.00
CA PRO A 156 -12.92 29.80 -16.26
C PRO A 156 -11.88 29.78 -17.41
N SER A 157 -12.25 29.16 -18.52
CA SER A 157 -11.52 29.27 -19.79
C SER A 157 -11.27 30.74 -20.11
N PRO A 158 -10.05 31.15 -20.47
CA PRO A 158 -9.83 32.47 -21.00
C PRO A 158 -10.57 32.62 -22.36
N GLY A 159 -11.36 33.67 -22.43
CA GLY A 159 -12.28 33.96 -23.50
C GLY A 159 -11.66 33.90 -24.89
N GLU A 160 -12.43 33.38 -25.81
CA GLU A 160 -12.30 33.67 -27.23
C GLU A 160 -12.56 35.16 -27.42
N GLU A 161 -11.49 35.94 -27.61
CA GLU A 161 -11.60 37.28 -28.18
C GLU A 161 -11.95 37.14 -29.64
N GLU A 162 -13.22 37.43 -29.97
CA GLU A 162 -13.67 37.67 -31.31
C GLU A 162 -12.90 38.87 -31.91
N GLU A 163 -11.98 38.59 -32.80
CA GLU A 163 -11.40 39.60 -33.70
C GLU A 163 -12.36 39.84 -34.86
N SER A 164 -13.32 40.73 -34.63
CA SER A 164 -14.05 41.39 -35.70
C SER A 164 -13.25 42.60 -36.16
N GLY A 165 -12.51 42.45 -37.26
CA GLY A 165 -11.82 43.54 -37.98
C GLY A 165 -12.33 43.65 -39.39
N GLU A 166 -12.76 44.86 -39.74
CA GLU A 166 -13.18 45.34 -41.04
C GLU A 166 -12.21 45.01 -42.20
#